data_0a371084e5341cc82cce2bc2f32dba3e
#
_entry.id   0a371084e5341cc82cce2bc2f32dba3e
#
_cell.length_a   1.000
_cell.length_b   1.000
_cell.length_c   1.000
_cell.angle_alpha   90.00
_cell.angle_beta   90.00
_cell.angle_gamma   90.00
#
_symmetry.space_group_name_H-M   'P 1'
#
loop_
_entity.id
_entity.type
_entity.pdbx_description
1 polymer ?
#
loop_
_entity_poly.entity_id
_entity_poly.type
_entity_poly.pdbx_seq_one_letter_code
_entity_poly.pdbx_strand_id
1 'polypeptide(L)'
;MIYLQSFKLSSKRLNCPNIYPYNVFRGREGVQFFFDRITVLYGSNGSGKSTLLNIIANKLLIKGKEYATPNTFGSEDFCGNFARECTAGLGEDEFGRTLRSLPSDSRYIKSEDILYEVKKIQQVPVLDEGLLVDQIKSGKSKEEAQAFLSSVDGWKIKEAAKFSQEKYSNGETSLQFFDDFIRPDALYLLDEPEVSLSPDNQVRLAEKLNDMARLLGCQFIIATHSPFMLGTLHAKIYDLDSGSFAVADWTELPNVRYFYDFFKKHDKEFE
;
A
#
# COMPACT_ATOMS: atom_id res chain seq x y z
N MET A 1 10.03 15.96 -0.64
CA MET A 1 9.55 16.51 -1.94
C MET A 1 8.11 16.08 -2.17
N ILE A 2 7.31 16.78 -2.98
CA ILE A 2 5.99 16.34 -3.45
C ILE A 2 6.15 16.00 -4.93
N TYR A 3 5.94 14.72 -5.30
CA TYR A 3 6.11 14.23 -6.68
C TYR A 3 4.82 14.33 -7.48
N LEU A 4 3.68 13.99 -6.85
CA LEU A 4 2.35 14.20 -7.38
C LEU A 4 1.67 15.28 -6.54
N GLN A 5 1.47 16.44 -7.14
CA GLN A 5 0.86 17.59 -6.47
C GLN A 5 -0.67 17.54 -6.53
N SER A 6 -1.21 17.13 -7.68
CA SER A 6 -2.66 17.08 -7.86
C SER A 6 -3.08 15.97 -8.83
N PHE A 7 -4.33 15.54 -8.68
CA PHE A 7 -4.96 14.59 -9.58
C PHE A 7 -6.43 14.94 -9.78
N LYS A 8 -6.85 15.10 -11.03
CA LYS A 8 -8.22 15.43 -11.39
C LYS A 8 -8.86 14.24 -12.10
N LEU A 9 -10.01 13.81 -11.60
CA LEU A 9 -10.81 12.75 -12.20
C LEU A 9 -11.35 13.17 -13.56
N SER A 10 -11.66 12.17 -14.41
CA SER A 10 -12.38 12.39 -15.67
C SER A 10 -13.66 13.17 -15.43
N SER A 11 -13.94 14.14 -16.30
CA SER A 11 -15.20 14.89 -16.32
C SER A 11 -16.26 14.24 -17.20
N LYS A 12 -15.92 13.09 -17.83
CA LYS A 12 -16.82 12.42 -18.77
C LYS A 12 -17.86 11.57 -18.03
N ARG A 13 -19.08 11.66 -18.48
CA ARG A 13 -20.20 10.80 -18.05
C ARG A 13 -20.55 9.82 -19.14
N LEU A 14 -20.64 8.55 -18.78
CA LEU A 14 -21.16 7.54 -19.67
C LEU A 14 -22.66 7.35 -19.46
N ASN A 15 -23.39 7.10 -20.55
CA ASN A 15 -24.83 6.85 -20.50
C ASN A 15 -25.15 5.52 -19.78
N CYS A 16 -24.25 4.52 -19.88
CA CYS A 16 -24.40 3.25 -19.17
C CYS A 16 -23.94 3.43 -17.70
N PRO A 17 -24.82 3.17 -16.71
CA PRO A 17 -24.53 3.46 -15.32
C PRO A 17 -23.57 2.47 -14.63
N ASN A 18 -23.29 1.32 -15.26
CA ASN A 18 -22.61 0.18 -14.62
C ASN A 18 -21.19 -0.08 -15.17
N ILE A 19 -20.63 0.86 -15.95
CA ILE A 19 -19.29 0.68 -16.52
C ILE A 19 -18.24 1.10 -15.49
N TYR A 20 -17.44 0.15 -15.04
CA TYR A 20 -16.28 0.39 -14.20
C TYR A 20 -15.14 1.06 -15.01
N PRO A 21 -14.46 2.08 -14.48
CA PRO A 21 -14.57 2.69 -13.16
C PRO A 21 -15.50 3.93 -13.10
N TYR A 22 -16.17 4.30 -14.17
CA TYR A 22 -17.06 5.47 -14.22
C TYR A 22 -18.22 5.39 -13.22
N ASN A 23 -18.70 4.17 -12.94
CA ASN A 23 -19.74 3.94 -11.94
C ASN A 23 -19.29 4.28 -10.51
N VAL A 24 -18.01 4.03 -10.18
CA VAL A 24 -17.42 4.29 -8.85
C VAL A 24 -17.38 5.80 -8.57
N PHE A 25 -17.08 6.61 -9.60
CA PHE A 25 -16.93 8.07 -9.47
C PHE A 25 -18.13 8.85 -9.99
N ARG A 26 -19.28 8.19 -10.16
CA ARG A 26 -20.50 8.83 -10.61
C ARG A 26 -20.96 9.93 -9.64
N GLY A 27 -21.22 11.13 -10.16
CA GLY A 27 -21.56 12.31 -9.36
C GLY A 27 -20.34 13.04 -8.79
N ARG A 28 -19.12 12.56 -9.10
CA ARG A 28 -17.84 13.13 -8.66
C ARG A 28 -16.91 13.41 -9.83
N GLU A 29 -17.50 13.58 -11.02
CA GLU A 29 -16.78 13.85 -12.25
C GLU A 29 -16.02 15.18 -12.15
N GLY A 30 -14.76 15.17 -12.52
CA GLY A 30 -13.91 16.35 -12.49
C GLY A 30 -13.44 16.79 -11.11
N VAL A 31 -13.73 16.03 -10.04
CA VAL A 31 -13.17 16.30 -8.70
C VAL A 31 -11.65 16.26 -8.78
N GLN A 32 -11.02 17.20 -8.09
CA GLN A 32 -9.57 17.35 -8.04
C GLN A 32 -9.05 17.14 -6.61
N PHE A 33 -8.05 16.27 -6.49
CA PHE A 33 -7.30 16.05 -5.27
C PHE A 33 -6.00 16.86 -5.30
N PHE A 34 -5.60 17.40 -4.14
CA PHE A 34 -4.30 18.03 -3.92
C PHE A 34 -3.57 17.24 -2.84
N PHE A 35 -2.41 16.73 -3.17
CA PHE A 35 -1.67 15.83 -2.31
C PHE A 35 -0.59 16.58 -1.52
N ASP A 36 -0.45 16.18 -0.26
CA ASP A 36 0.64 16.58 0.61
C ASP A 36 1.71 15.48 0.63
N ARG A 37 2.72 15.62 1.49
CA ARG A 37 3.78 14.62 1.64
C ARG A 37 3.22 13.26 2.07
N ILE A 38 2.23 13.27 2.94
CA ILE A 38 1.39 12.11 3.26
C ILE A 38 -0.07 12.53 3.05
N THR A 39 -0.79 11.76 2.25
CA THR A 39 -2.22 11.95 2.03
C THR A 39 -2.92 10.61 2.23
N VAL A 40 -3.98 10.62 3.01
CA VAL A 40 -4.81 9.45 3.26
C VAL A 40 -6.12 9.57 2.47
N LEU A 41 -6.51 8.48 1.84
CA LEU A 41 -7.80 8.23 1.25
C LEU A 41 -8.60 7.36 2.24
N TYR A 42 -9.44 7.97 3.03
CA TYR A 42 -10.34 7.29 3.95
C TYR A 42 -11.67 6.96 3.27
N GLY A 43 -12.32 5.89 3.69
CA GLY A 43 -13.68 5.54 3.28
C GLY A 43 -14.00 4.08 3.59
N SER A 44 -15.27 3.75 3.57
CA SER A 44 -15.80 2.40 3.77
C SER A 44 -15.38 1.46 2.63
N ASN A 45 -15.63 0.16 2.80
CA ASN A 45 -15.43 -0.82 1.74
C ASN A 45 -16.33 -0.48 0.53
N GLY A 46 -15.73 -0.45 -0.65
CA GLY A 46 -16.42 -0.05 -1.88
C GLY A 46 -16.48 1.46 -2.15
N SER A 47 -15.91 2.32 -1.30
CA SER A 47 -15.86 3.79 -1.53
C SER A 47 -15.01 4.22 -2.71
N GLY A 48 -14.19 3.31 -3.28
CA GLY A 48 -13.35 3.56 -4.45
C GLY A 48 -11.88 3.88 -4.14
N LYS A 49 -11.40 3.67 -2.91
CA LYS A 49 -9.99 3.89 -2.50
C LYS A 49 -8.99 3.20 -3.44
N SER A 50 -9.08 1.86 -3.51
CA SER A 50 -8.20 1.04 -4.35
C SER A 50 -8.36 1.35 -5.83
N THR A 51 -9.60 1.65 -6.26
CA THR A 51 -9.88 2.09 -7.64
C THR A 51 -9.14 3.40 -7.95
N LEU A 52 -9.19 4.39 -7.04
CA LEU A 52 -8.50 5.66 -7.23
C LEU A 52 -6.99 5.48 -7.29
N LEU A 53 -6.41 4.71 -6.35
CA LEU A 53 -4.97 4.40 -6.36
C LEU A 53 -4.55 3.72 -7.66
N ASN A 54 -5.32 2.73 -8.13
CA ASN A 54 -5.02 2.03 -9.38
C ASN A 54 -5.13 2.94 -10.61
N ILE A 55 -6.09 3.87 -10.65
CA ILE A 55 -6.21 4.85 -11.72
C ILE A 55 -5.01 5.80 -11.73
N ILE A 56 -4.58 6.30 -10.55
CA ILE A 56 -3.37 7.11 -10.42
C ILE A 56 -2.16 6.32 -10.92
N ALA A 57 -2.01 5.06 -10.49
CA ALA A 57 -0.91 4.19 -10.91
C ALA A 57 -0.90 3.95 -12.43
N ASN A 58 -2.07 3.75 -13.04
CA ASN A 58 -2.19 3.57 -14.49
C ASN A 58 -1.89 4.85 -15.26
N LYS A 59 -2.41 6.00 -14.80
CA LYS A 59 -2.15 7.32 -15.42
C LYS A 59 -0.67 7.66 -15.44
N LEU A 60 0.04 7.37 -14.34
CA LEU A 60 1.43 7.74 -14.12
C LEU A 60 2.41 6.61 -14.46
N LEU A 61 1.93 5.47 -14.93
CA LEU A 61 2.72 4.28 -15.28
C LEU A 61 3.56 3.76 -14.11
N ILE A 62 3.04 3.85 -12.89
CA ILE A 62 3.71 3.40 -11.66
C ILE A 62 3.80 1.86 -11.65
N LYS A 63 4.91 1.31 -11.16
CA LYS A 63 5.11 -0.14 -10.97
C LYS A 63 4.10 -0.69 -9.96
N GLY A 64 3.57 -1.89 -10.20
CA GLY A 64 2.54 -2.52 -9.36
C GLY A 64 1.10 -2.18 -9.77
N LYS A 65 0.89 -1.35 -10.80
CA LYS A 65 -0.45 -1.07 -11.35
C LYS A 65 -1.12 -2.35 -11.83
N GLU A 66 -2.43 -2.44 -11.60
CA GLU A 66 -3.23 -3.50 -12.20
C GLU A 66 -3.64 -3.14 -13.63
N TYR A 67 -3.51 -4.13 -14.50
CA TYR A 67 -4.14 -4.03 -15.81
C TYR A 67 -5.60 -4.45 -15.65
N ALA A 68 -6.52 -3.64 -16.16
CA ALA A 68 -7.90 -4.08 -16.28
C ALA A 68 -7.93 -5.32 -17.18
N THR A 69 -8.50 -6.40 -16.68
CA THR A 69 -8.79 -7.58 -17.50
C THR A 69 -9.71 -7.13 -18.65
N PRO A 70 -9.38 -7.39 -19.92
CA PRO A 70 -10.27 -7.06 -21.01
C PRO A 70 -11.61 -7.73 -20.74
N ASN A 71 -12.68 -6.92 -20.72
CA ASN A 71 -14.02 -7.46 -20.59
C ASN A 71 -14.25 -8.43 -21.75
N THR A 72 -14.70 -9.66 -21.46
CA THR A 72 -15.04 -10.69 -22.45
C THR A 72 -16.14 -10.25 -23.44
N PHE A 73 -16.76 -9.09 -23.25
CA PHE A 73 -17.89 -8.56 -24.03
C PHE A 73 -17.58 -7.29 -24.83
N GLY A 74 -16.32 -6.98 -25.10
CA GLY A 74 -16.00 -5.82 -25.96
C GLY A 74 -14.53 -5.49 -25.92
N SER A 75 -14.03 -4.91 -27.01
CA SER A 75 -12.63 -4.49 -27.18
C SER A 75 -12.27 -3.18 -26.48
N GLU A 76 -13.17 -2.58 -25.70
CA GLU A 76 -12.92 -1.28 -25.05
C GLU A 76 -12.28 -1.42 -23.67
N ASP A 77 -11.12 -0.80 -23.52
CA ASP A 77 -10.41 -0.64 -22.25
C ASP A 77 -10.95 0.58 -21.50
N PHE A 78 -12.08 0.41 -20.80
CA PHE A 78 -12.71 1.51 -20.06
C PHE A 78 -11.81 2.05 -18.92
N CYS A 79 -11.03 1.20 -18.28
CA CYS A 79 -10.10 1.64 -17.22
C CYS A 79 -8.97 2.50 -17.79
N GLY A 80 -8.35 2.06 -18.87
CA GLY A 80 -7.33 2.84 -19.56
C GLY A 80 -7.87 4.13 -20.16
N ASN A 81 -9.12 4.11 -20.68
CA ASN A 81 -9.79 5.31 -21.15
C ASN A 81 -9.99 6.31 -20.03
N PHE A 82 -10.55 5.87 -18.90
CA PHE A 82 -10.74 6.72 -17.73
C PHE A 82 -9.42 7.32 -17.24
N ALA A 83 -8.36 6.50 -17.11
CA ALA A 83 -7.05 6.96 -16.69
C ALA A 83 -6.46 7.99 -17.67
N ARG A 84 -6.65 7.83 -18.99
CA ARG A 84 -6.22 8.81 -20.00
C ARG A 84 -6.96 10.14 -19.88
N GLU A 85 -8.24 10.12 -19.57
CA GLU A 85 -9.09 11.30 -19.38
C GLU A 85 -8.77 12.07 -18.07
N CYS A 86 -8.22 11.40 -17.07
CA CYS A 86 -7.74 12.04 -15.85
C CYS A 86 -6.52 12.93 -16.12
N THR A 87 -6.32 13.94 -15.28
CA THR A 87 -5.16 14.84 -15.35
C THR A 87 -4.34 14.77 -14.07
N ALA A 88 -3.02 14.63 -14.19
CA ALA A 88 -2.09 14.64 -13.09
C ALA A 88 -1.20 15.88 -13.16
N GLY A 89 -1.08 16.62 -12.06
CA GLY A 89 -0.12 17.70 -11.87
C GLY A 89 1.08 17.18 -11.06
N LEU A 90 2.25 17.16 -11.67
CA LEU A 90 3.49 16.79 -10.97
C LEU A 90 3.98 17.97 -10.13
N GLY A 91 4.74 17.67 -9.09
CA GLY A 91 5.36 18.67 -8.23
C GLY A 91 6.55 19.36 -8.88
N GLU A 92 7.28 20.12 -8.07
CA GLU A 92 8.44 20.90 -8.50
C GLU A 92 9.74 20.36 -7.89
N ASP A 93 10.84 20.55 -8.62
CA ASP A 93 12.19 20.26 -8.14
C ASP A 93 12.68 21.39 -7.19
N GLU A 94 13.90 21.22 -6.67
CA GLU A 94 14.55 22.19 -5.76
C GLU A 94 14.72 23.59 -6.38
N PHE A 95 14.62 23.70 -7.71
CA PHE A 95 14.75 24.94 -8.47
C PHE A 95 13.39 25.52 -8.88
N GLY A 96 12.27 24.97 -8.39
CA GLY A 96 10.91 25.41 -8.73
C GLY A 96 10.47 25.05 -10.15
N ARG A 97 11.11 24.05 -10.80
CA ARG A 97 10.73 23.57 -12.13
C ARG A 97 9.84 22.33 -11.98
N THR A 98 8.74 22.32 -12.72
CA THR A 98 7.83 21.17 -12.73
C THR A 98 8.57 19.89 -13.14
N LEU A 99 8.40 18.82 -12.36
CA LEU A 99 8.95 17.51 -12.64
C LEU A 99 8.41 16.99 -13.99
N ARG A 100 9.28 16.34 -14.77
CA ARG A 100 8.90 15.78 -16.07
C ARG A 100 8.41 14.33 -15.96
N SER A 101 8.83 13.62 -14.92
CA SER A 101 8.48 12.22 -14.66
C SER A 101 8.59 11.93 -13.16
N LEU A 102 7.96 10.84 -12.73
CA LEU A 102 8.15 10.31 -11.39
C LEU A 102 9.50 9.59 -11.27
N PRO A 103 10.05 9.48 -10.05
CA PRO A 103 11.19 8.62 -9.77
C PRO A 103 10.93 7.17 -10.16
N SER A 104 11.98 6.46 -10.62
CA SER A 104 11.90 5.08 -11.12
C SER A 104 11.47 4.06 -10.05
N ASP A 105 11.70 4.39 -8.78
CA ASP A 105 11.36 3.55 -7.63
C ASP A 105 9.95 3.78 -7.10
N SER A 106 9.18 4.70 -7.73
CA SER A 106 7.78 4.89 -7.39
C SER A 106 6.97 3.61 -7.62
N ARG A 107 6.16 3.22 -6.60
CA ARG A 107 5.43 1.94 -6.60
C ARG A 107 4.02 2.08 -6.07
N TYR A 108 3.14 1.23 -6.58
CA TYR A 108 1.86 0.89 -5.99
C TYR A 108 2.00 -0.48 -5.29
N ILE A 109 1.75 -0.51 -3.99
CA ILE A 109 1.88 -1.68 -3.11
C ILE A 109 0.52 -1.94 -2.48
N LYS A 110 0.03 -3.16 -2.62
CA LYS A 110 -1.25 -3.60 -2.06
C LYS A 110 -1.01 -4.54 -0.88
N SER A 111 -2.03 -4.69 -0.06
CA SER A 111 -2.01 -5.64 1.05
C SER A 111 -1.71 -7.07 0.58
N GLU A 112 -2.23 -7.49 -0.58
CA GLU A 112 -1.97 -8.82 -1.14
C GLU A 112 -0.49 -9.00 -1.51
N ASP A 113 0.17 -7.97 -2.02
CA ASP A 113 1.60 -8.01 -2.36
C ASP A 113 2.44 -8.20 -1.09
N ILE A 114 2.09 -7.47 -0.01
CA ILE A 114 2.75 -7.59 1.29
C ILE A 114 2.56 -9.02 1.83
N LEU A 115 1.32 -9.50 1.85
CA LEU A 115 1.00 -10.85 2.32
C LEU A 115 1.68 -11.94 1.49
N TYR A 116 1.80 -11.73 0.18
CA TYR A 116 2.49 -12.66 -0.71
C TYR A 116 3.99 -12.75 -0.36
N GLU A 117 4.67 -11.61 -0.19
CA GLU A 117 6.09 -11.60 0.18
C GLU A 117 6.32 -12.17 1.58
N VAL A 118 5.45 -11.86 2.56
CA VAL A 118 5.48 -12.46 3.91
C VAL A 118 5.34 -13.98 3.83
N LYS A 119 4.35 -14.48 3.08
CA LYS A 119 4.15 -15.93 2.89
C LYS A 119 5.32 -16.60 2.19
N LYS A 120 5.92 -15.93 1.21
CA LYS A 120 7.09 -16.43 0.49
C LYS A 120 8.29 -16.64 1.42
N ILE A 121 8.51 -15.71 2.35
CA ILE A 121 9.54 -15.82 3.38
C ILE A 121 9.25 -17.00 4.32
N GLN A 122 7.96 -17.27 4.60
CA GLN A 122 7.52 -18.33 5.51
C GLN A 122 7.40 -19.73 4.87
N GLN A 123 7.48 -19.84 3.54
CA GLN A 123 7.33 -21.14 2.86
C GLN A 123 8.57 -22.01 3.00
N VAL A 124 8.40 -23.22 3.54
CA VAL A 124 9.46 -24.25 3.71
C VAL A 124 10.30 -24.49 2.43
N PRO A 125 9.73 -24.53 1.20
CA PRO A 125 10.52 -24.68 -0.02
C PRO A 125 11.51 -23.55 -0.26
N VAL A 126 11.13 -22.30 0.06
CA VAL A 126 12.00 -21.13 -0.10
C VAL A 126 13.13 -21.16 0.93
N LEU A 127 12.82 -21.61 2.15
CA LEU A 127 13.82 -21.83 3.18
C LEU A 127 14.84 -22.92 2.76
N ASP A 128 14.35 -24.03 2.22
CA ASP A 128 15.20 -25.13 1.76
C ASP A 128 16.11 -24.69 0.59
N GLU A 129 15.58 -23.91 -0.34
CA GLU A 129 16.36 -23.36 -1.45
C GLU A 129 17.39 -22.33 -0.97
N GLY A 130 17.01 -21.46 -0.03
CA GLY A 130 17.92 -20.49 0.60
C GLY A 130 19.07 -21.17 1.34
N LEU A 131 18.77 -22.16 2.17
CA LEU A 131 19.77 -22.94 2.90
C LEU A 131 20.70 -23.71 1.95
N LEU A 132 20.16 -24.23 0.83
CA LEU A 132 20.96 -24.89 -0.19
C LEU A 132 21.96 -23.91 -0.83
N VAL A 133 21.50 -22.71 -1.19
CA VAL A 133 22.35 -21.66 -1.78
C VAL A 133 23.43 -21.24 -0.79
N ASP A 134 23.14 -21.10 0.50
CA ASP A 134 24.12 -20.75 1.53
C ASP A 134 25.19 -21.83 1.72
N GLN A 135 24.80 -23.11 1.66
CA GLN A 135 25.78 -24.21 1.69
C GLN A 135 26.71 -24.24 0.46
N ILE A 136 26.15 -23.91 -0.71
CA ILE A 136 26.94 -23.79 -1.94
C ILE A 136 27.91 -22.59 -1.86
N LYS A 137 27.45 -21.44 -1.36
CA LYS A 137 28.29 -20.25 -1.14
C LYS A 137 29.41 -20.51 -0.12
N SER A 138 29.20 -21.44 0.82
CA SER A 138 30.25 -21.88 1.77
C SER A 138 31.29 -22.83 1.16
N GLY A 139 31.19 -23.14 -0.15
CA GLY A 139 32.19 -23.93 -0.89
C GLY A 139 31.84 -25.39 -1.10
N LYS A 140 30.59 -25.82 -0.77
CA LYS A 140 30.14 -27.20 -1.03
C LYS A 140 29.61 -27.34 -2.46
N SER A 141 29.77 -28.52 -3.05
CA SER A 141 29.04 -28.85 -4.29
C SER A 141 27.54 -28.94 -4.03
N LYS A 142 26.73 -28.89 -5.10
CA LYS A 142 25.27 -29.01 -4.98
C LYS A 142 24.83 -30.33 -4.36
N GLU A 143 25.51 -31.43 -4.72
CA GLU A 143 25.27 -32.77 -4.20
C GLU A 143 25.64 -32.88 -2.71
N GLU A 144 26.77 -32.32 -2.29
CA GLU A 144 27.22 -32.28 -0.90
C GLU A 144 26.28 -31.39 -0.05
N ALA A 145 25.82 -30.27 -0.57
CA ALA A 145 24.89 -29.39 0.11
C ALA A 145 23.53 -30.07 0.31
N GLN A 146 23.02 -30.78 -0.68
CA GLN A 146 21.77 -31.56 -0.57
C GLN A 146 21.89 -32.70 0.42
N ALA A 147 22.99 -33.46 0.38
CA ALA A 147 23.28 -34.54 1.33
C ALA A 147 23.37 -34.01 2.77
N PHE A 148 24.05 -32.87 2.96
CA PHE A 148 24.15 -32.23 4.28
C PHE A 148 22.76 -31.77 4.79
N LEU A 149 21.95 -31.13 3.98
CA LEU A 149 20.61 -30.68 4.39
C LEU A 149 19.63 -31.82 4.65
N SER A 150 19.92 -33.02 4.14
CA SER A 150 19.18 -34.27 4.42
C SER A 150 19.70 -35.02 5.66
N SER A 151 20.80 -34.58 6.26
CA SER A 151 21.37 -35.14 7.47
C SER A 151 20.65 -34.62 8.73
N VAL A 152 20.95 -35.26 9.89
CA VAL A 152 20.45 -34.86 11.22
C VAL A 152 20.85 -33.42 11.54
N ASP A 153 22.06 -33.00 11.19
CA ASP A 153 22.53 -31.63 11.43
C ASP A 153 21.90 -30.64 10.47
N GLY A 154 21.66 -31.01 9.23
CA GLY A 154 20.86 -30.22 8.28
C GLY A 154 19.43 -30.08 8.75
N TRP A 155 18.81 -31.13 9.31
CA TRP A 155 17.48 -31.06 9.89
C TRP A 155 17.42 -30.06 11.07
N LYS A 156 18.42 -30.09 11.98
CA LYS A 156 18.50 -29.12 13.09
C LYS A 156 18.60 -27.68 12.61
N ILE A 157 19.37 -27.41 11.53
CA ILE A 157 19.51 -26.09 10.94
C ILE A 157 18.16 -25.65 10.35
N LYS A 158 17.46 -26.53 9.64
CA LYS A 158 16.13 -26.26 9.09
C LYS A 158 15.12 -25.94 10.19
N GLU A 159 15.08 -26.74 11.27
CA GLU A 159 14.19 -26.51 12.40
C GLU A 159 14.52 -25.21 13.15
N ALA A 160 15.80 -24.90 13.35
CA ALA A 160 16.23 -23.64 13.96
C ALA A 160 15.86 -22.43 13.09
N ALA A 161 16.04 -22.53 11.78
CA ALA A 161 15.66 -21.49 10.84
C ALA A 161 14.12 -21.31 10.78
N LYS A 162 13.37 -22.42 10.76
CA LYS A 162 11.91 -22.41 10.82
C LYS A 162 11.39 -21.79 12.12
N PHE A 163 11.96 -22.19 13.27
CA PHE A 163 11.63 -21.61 14.57
C PHE A 163 11.97 -20.12 14.65
N SER A 164 13.09 -19.71 14.04
CA SER A 164 13.49 -18.30 13.91
C SER A 164 12.48 -17.51 13.06
N GLN A 165 11.95 -18.10 11.98
CA GLN A 165 10.92 -17.51 11.13
C GLN A 165 9.54 -17.49 11.80
N GLU A 166 9.17 -18.52 12.55
CA GLU A 166 7.92 -18.57 13.32
C GLU A 166 7.93 -17.56 14.48
N LYS A 167 9.12 -17.20 14.99
CA LYS A 167 9.29 -16.24 16.09
C LYS A 167 9.07 -14.79 15.64
N TYR A 168 9.29 -14.48 14.37
CA TYR A 168 8.87 -13.19 13.82
C TYR A 168 7.38 -13.29 13.52
N SER A 169 6.57 -12.60 14.32
CA SER A 169 5.14 -12.47 14.07
C SER A 169 4.91 -11.92 12.65
N ASN A 170 3.78 -12.27 12.02
CA ASN A 170 3.41 -11.72 10.70
C ASN A 170 3.55 -10.18 10.66
N GLY A 171 3.32 -9.51 11.79
CA GLY A 171 3.43 -8.07 11.93
C GLY A 171 4.87 -7.56 11.84
N GLU A 172 5.85 -8.21 12.47
CA GLU A 172 7.26 -7.82 12.38
C GLU A 172 7.82 -8.05 10.98
N THR A 173 7.46 -9.18 10.35
CA THR A 173 7.84 -9.47 8.96
C THR A 173 7.24 -8.46 7.97
N SER A 174 5.99 -8.02 8.21
CA SER A 174 5.37 -6.99 7.39
C SER A 174 6.05 -5.62 7.56
N LEU A 175 6.48 -5.25 8.79
CA LEU A 175 7.24 -4.03 9.02
C LEU A 175 8.62 -4.08 8.33
N GLN A 176 9.28 -5.24 8.35
CA GLN A 176 10.55 -5.48 7.64
C GLN A 176 10.39 -5.31 6.13
N PHE A 177 9.25 -5.76 5.56
CA PHE A 177 8.95 -5.53 4.15
C PHE A 177 9.07 -4.05 3.76
N PHE A 178 8.53 -3.14 4.58
CA PHE A 178 8.63 -1.70 4.28
C PHE A 178 10.08 -1.20 4.33
N ASP A 179 10.93 -1.71 5.23
CA ASP A 179 12.35 -1.37 5.25
C ASP A 179 13.08 -1.80 3.98
N ASP A 180 12.74 -2.98 3.49
CA ASP A 180 13.41 -3.58 2.33
C ASP A 180 12.92 -2.99 0.99
N PHE A 181 11.65 -2.58 0.92
CA PHE A 181 11.00 -2.16 -0.34
C PHE A 181 10.94 -0.65 -0.54
N ILE A 182 10.88 0.15 0.53
CA ILE A 182 10.82 1.60 0.41
C ILE A 182 12.23 2.15 0.14
N ARG A 183 12.35 2.89 -0.96
CA ARG A 183 13.57 3.59 -1.35
C ARG A 183 13.38 5.09 -1.14
N PRO A 184 14.47 5.85 -0.82
CA PRO A 184 14.40 7.30 -0.74
C PRO A 184 13.91 7.95 -2.04
N ASP A 185 13.40 9.16 -1.91
CA ASP A 185 13.07 10.04 -3.03
C ASP A 185 12.10 9.43 -4.05
N ALA A 186 11.00 8.84 -3.58
CA ALA A 186 10.00 8.20 -4.45
C ALA A 186 8.57 8.41 -3.95
N LEU A 187 7.60 8.21 -4.87
CA LEU A 187 6.17 8.20 -4.59
C LEU A 187 5.67 6.77 -4.36
N TYR A 188 4.99 6.56 -3.25
CA TYR A 188 4.35 5.29 -2.92
C TYR A 188 2.84 5.44 -2.80
N LEU A 189 2.12 4.59 -3.50
CA LEU A 189 0.69 4.37 -3.33
C LEU A 189 0.53 3.10 -2.49
N LEU A 190 -0.09 3.20 -1.32
CA LEU A 190 -0.26 2.07 -0.40
C LEU A 190 -1.75 1.78 -0.22
N ASP A 191 -2.15 0.53 -0.47
CA ASP A 191 -3.54 0.10 -0.34
C ASP A 191 -3.70 -0.86 0.83
N GLU A 192 -4.33 -0.37 1.89
CA GLU A 192 -4.55 -1.06 3.16
C GLU A 192 -3.27 -1.73 3.71
N PRO A 193 -2.18 -0.96 3.88
CA PRO A 193 -0.88 -1.52 4.28
C PRO A 193 -0.90 -2.13 5.68
N GLU A 194 -1.92 -1.83 6.47
CA GLU A 194 -2.14 -2.33 7.83
C GLU A 194 -2.79 -3.70 7.91
N VAL A 195 -3.20 -4.30 6.81
CA VAL A 195 -3.86 -5.61 6.81
C VAL A 195 -2.97 -6.65 7.46
N SER A 196 -3.56 -7.44 8.37
CA SER A 196 -2.89 -8.44 9.21
C SER A 196 -1.92 -7.89 10.26
N LEU A 197 -1.88 -6.59 10.51
CA LEU A 197 -1.12 -5.99 11.61
C LEU A 197 -1.97 -5.85 12.87
N SER A 198 -1.35 -6.15 14.03
CA SER A 198 -1.93 -5.77 15.33
C SER A 198 -2.00 -4.25 15.49
N PRO A 199 -2.87 -3.72 16.35
CA PRO A 199 -2.97 -2.27 16.60
C PRO A 199 -1.61 -1.60 16.89
N ASP A 200 -0.77 -2.22 17.71
CA ASP A 200 0.58 -1.73 18.02
C ASP A 200 1.45 -1.65 16.76
N ASN A 201 1.44 -2.69 15.93
CA ASN A 201 2.21 -2.69 14.68
C ASN A 201 1.65 -1.72 13.64
N GLN A 202 0.35 -1.41 13.66
CA GLN A 202 -0.23 -0.36 12.81
C GLN A 202 0.29 1.02 13.21
N VAL A 203 0.39 1.31 14.52
CA VAL A 203 1.00 2.54 15.03
C VAL A 203 2.47 2.64 14.61
N ARG A 204 3.26 1.56 14.83
CA ARG A 204 4.67 1.50 14.41
C ARG A 204 4.86 1.70 12.91
N LEU A 205 3.97 1.12 12.09
CA LEU A 205 4.00 1.35 10.63
C LEU A 205 3.75 2.82 10.32
N ALA A 206 2.74 3.43 10.92
CA ALA A 206 2.42 4.84 10.69
C ALA A 206 3.57 5.79 11.11
N GLU A 207 4.20 5.54 12.26
CA GLU A 207 5.40 6.27 12.70
C GLU A 207 6.55 6.14 11.71
N LYS A 208 6.81 4.91 11.24
CA LYS A 208 7.82 4.63 10.22
C LYS A 208 7.55 5.38 8.91
N LEU A 209 6.31 5.40 8.42
CA LEU A 209 5.93 6.13 7.21
C LEU A 209 6.09 7.65 7.40
N ASN A 210 5.77 8.20 8.59
CA ASN A 210 6.05 9.59 8.93
C ASN A 210 7.54 9.92 8.83
N ASP A 211 8.40 9.05 9.38
CA ASP A 211 9.86 9.23 9.33
C ASP A 211 10.41 9.10 7.92
N MET A 212 9.96 8.11 7.14
CA MET A 212 10.36 7.97 5.74
C MET A 212 9.94 9.18 4.89
N ALA A 213 8.75 9.73 5.12
CA ALA A 213 8.30 10.93 4.44
C ALA A 213 9.14 12.16 4.81
N ARG A 214 9.53 12.27 6.09
CA ARG A 214 10.30 13.40 6.60
C ARG A 214 11.78 13.31 6.23
N LEU A 215 12.40 12.14 6.40
CA LEU A 215 13.85 11.94 6.36
C LEU A 215 14.35 11.41 5.02
N LEU A 216 13.55 10.59 4.34
CA LEU A 216 13.94 9.95 3.07
C LEU A 216 13.32 10.62 1.85
N GLY A 217 12.65 11.76 1.99
CA GLY A 217 12.05 12.45 0.86
C GLY A 217 10.88 11.72 0.18
N CYS A 218 10.33 10.66 0.80
CA CYS A 218 9.22 9.91 0.24
C CYS A 218 7.91 10.70 0.27
N GLN A 219 7.06 10.45 -0.72
CA GLN A 219 5.65 10.86 -0.70
C GLN A 219 4.77 9.62 -0.64
N PHE A 220 3.73 9.66 0.21
CA PHE A 220 2.79 8.57 0.38
C PHE A 220 1.36 9.01 0.09
N ILE A 221 0.63 8.21 -0.69
CA ILE A 221 -0.83 8.29 -0.83
C ILE A 221 -1.37 6.94 -0.36
N ILE A 222 -2.09 6.93 0.75
CA ILE A 222 -2.42 5.73 1.52
C ILE A 222 -3.94 5.56 1.56
N ALA A 223 -4.45 4.43 1.09
CA ALA A 223 -5.83 4.02 1.35
C ALA A 223 -5.86 3.24 2.67
N THR A 224 -6.61 3.71 3.64
CA THR A 224 -6.80 3.02 4.93
C THR A 224 -8.13 3.41 5.57
N HIS A 225 -8.63 2.51 6.40
CA HIS A 225 -9.76 2.77 7.29
C HIS A 225 -9.41 2.52 8.77
N SER A 226 -8.13 2.23 9.07
CA SER A 226 -7.64 1.96 10.41
C SER A 226 -7.61 3.22 11.28
N PRO A 227 -8.29 3.25 12.44
CA PRO A 227 -8.23 4.38 13.37
C PRO A 227 -6.82 4.61 13.91
N PHE A 228 -5.99 3.57 14.02
CA PHE A 228 -4.62 3.65 14.50
C PHE A 228 -3.72 4.33 13.48
N MET A 229 -3.86 3.97 12.20
CA MET A 229 -3.15 4.65 11.10
C MET A 229 -3.59 6.11 11.00
N LEU A 230 -4.92 6.37 11.00
CA LEU A 230 -5.49 7.70 10.86
C LEU A 230 -5.04 8.65 11.98
N GLY A 231 -4.98 8.17 13.23
CA GLY A 231 -4.59 8.97 14.40
C GLY A 231 -3.08 9.19 14.53
N THR A 232 -2.25 8.37 13.86
CA THR A 232 -0.78 8.43 13.98
C THR A 232 -0.12 9.10 12.79
N LEU A 233 -0.67 8.98 11.58
CA LEU A 233 -0.12 9.61 10.38
C LEU A 233 -0.27 11.13 10.41
N HIS A 234 0.80 11.86 10.10
CA HIS A 234 0.76 13.31 9.90
C HIS A 234 0.29 13.62 8.47
N ALA A 235 -0.98 13.41 8.20
CA ALA A 235 -1.51 13.34 6.85
C ALA A 235 -2.69 14.29 6.62
N LYS A 236 -2.85 14.73 5.36
CA LYS A 236 -4.12 15.25 4.86
C LYS A 236 -5.05 14.07 4.59
N ILE A 237 -6.27 14.10 5.10
CA ILE A 237 -7.24 13.01 4.95
C ILE A 237 -8.40 13.46 4.06
N TYR A 238 -8.63 12.71 2.97
CA TYR A 238 -9.82 12.83 2.14
C TYR A 238 -10.84 11.78 2.55
N ASP A 239 -12.06 12.23 2.89
CA ASP A 239 -13.19 11.34 3.15
C ASP A 239 -13.92 11.03 1.82
N LEU A 240 -13.71 9.81 1.33
CA LEU A 240 -14.32 9.32 0.08
C LEU A 240 -15.79 8.89 0.26
N ASP A 241 -16.27 8.74 1.48
CA ASP A 241 -17.69 8.50 1.76
C ASP A 241 -18.49 9.79 1.71
N SER A 242 -17.83 10.95 1.87
CA SER A 242 -18.46 12.25 1.66
C SER A 242 -18.81 12.47 0.17
N GLY A 243 -19.91 13.15 -0.10
CA GLY A 243 -20.36 13.40 -1.47
C GLY A 243 -19.37 14.20 -2.33
N SER A 244 -18.53 15.03 -1.70
CA SER A 244 -17.56 15.92 -2.36
C SER A 244 -16.10 15.51 -2.21
N PHE A 245 -15.81 14.37 -1.59
CA PHE A 245 -14.45 13.97 -1.21
C PHE A 245 -13.76 15.07 -0.37
N ALA A 246 -14.45 15.51 0.68
CA ALA A 246 -13.97 16.59 1.52
C ALA A 246 -12.72 16.18 2.32
N VAL A 247 -11.88 17.17 2.64
CA VAL A 247 -10.83 17.01 3.63
C VAL A 247 -11.47 17.00 5.02
N ALA A 248 -11.12 16.02 5.84
CA ALA A 248 -11.69 15.81 7.17
C ALA A 248 -10.59 15.68 8.24
N ASP A 249 -10.94 16.02 9.47
CA ASP A 249 -10.12 15.66 10.62
C ASP A 249 -10.36 14.19 10.98
N TRP A 250 -9.31 13.46 11.38
CA TRP A 250 -9.42 12.05 11.70
C TRP A 250 -10.40 11.76 12.84
N THR A 251 -10.55 12.69 13.79
CA THR A 251 -11.46 12.57 14.93
C THR A 251 -12.94 12.70 14.56
N GLU A 252 -13.24 13.23 13.37
CA GLU A 252 -14.60 13.42 12.87
C GLU A 252 -15.07 12.24 12.00
N LEU A 253 -14.15 11.36 11.59
CA LEU A 253 -14.45 10.24 10.72
C LEU A 253 -15.39 9.22 11.39
N PRO A 254 -16.44 8.74 10.70
CA PRO A 254 -17.47 7.88 11.31
C PRO A 254 -16.93 6.62 11.99
N ASN A 255 -15.96 5.95 11.36
CA ASN A 255 -15.36 4.74 11.92
C ASN A 255 -14.59 5.04 13.23
N VAL A 256 -13.81 6.13 13.25
CA VAL A 256 -13.06 6.56 14.43
C VAL A 256 -14.01 6.94 15.56
N ARG A 257 -15.07 7.70 15.25
CA ARG A 257 -16.13 8.05 16.22
C ARG A 257 -16.80 6.81 16.78
N TYR A 258 -17.10 5.82 15.95
CA TYR A 258 -17.69 4.58 16.41
C TYR A 258 -16.80 3.86 17.42
N PHE A 259 -15.48 3.72 17.16
CA PHE A 259 -14.53 3.13 18.11
C PHE A 259 -14.48 3.91 19.42
N TYR A 260 -14.36 5.23 19.34
CA TYR A 260 -14.32 6.09 20.51
C TYR A 260 -15.58 5.94 21.38
N ASP A 261 -16.76 6.00 20.78
CA ASP A 261 -18.04 5.91 21.50
C ASP A 261 -18.27 4.49 22.06
N PHE A 262 -17.81 3.45 21.35
CA PHE A 262 -17.85 2.07 21.83
C PHE A 262 -17.03 1.91 23.11
N PHE A 263 -15.76 2.28 23.10
CA PHE A 263 -14.89 2.14 24.27
C PHE A 263 -15.34 3.03 25.43
N LYS A 264 -15.78 4.25 25.15
CA LYS A 264 -16.33 5.14 26.17
C LYS A 264 -17.59 4.56 26.85
N LYS A 265 -18.44 3.86 26.11
CA LYS A 265 -19.61 3.20 26.67
C LYS A 265 -19.24 2.05 27.62
N HIS A 266 -18.13 1.38 27.34
CA HIS A 266 -17.64 0.23 28.11
C HIS A 266 -16.50 0.58 29.10
N ASP A 267 -16.25 1.86 29.32
CA ASP A 267 -15.16 2.38 30.16
C ASP A 267 -15.07 1.70 31.53
N LYS A 268 -16.22 1.52 32.19
CA LYS A 268 -16.33 0.85 33.50
C LYS A 268 -15.94 -0.62 33.53
N GLU A 269 -15.83 -1.27 32.35
CA GLU A 269 -15.41 -2.66 32.25
C GLU A 269 -13.89 -2.81 32.25
N PHE A 270 -13.17 -1.68 32.13
CA PHE A 270 -11.71 -1.62 32.11
C PHE A 270 -11.10 -1.12 33.45
N GLU A 271 -11.95 -0.62 34.38
CA GLU A 271 -11.58 -0.26 35.75
C GLU A 271 -11.67 -1.48 36.70
#